data_0a296eac06a6de907c109ee693373abd
#
_entry.id   0a296eac06a6de907c109ee693373abd
#
_cell.length_a   1.000
_cell.length_b   1.000
_cell.length_c   1.000
_cell.angle_alpha   90.00
_cell.angle_beta   90.00
_cell.angle_gamma   90.00
#
_symmetry.space_group_name_H-M   'P 1'
#
loop_
_entity.id
_entity.type
_entity.pdbx_description
1 polymer ?
#
loop_
_entity_poly.entity_id
_entity_poly.type
_entity_poly.pdbx_seq_one_letter_code
_entity_poly.pdbx_strand_id
1 'polypeptide(L)'
;MDKSAPPKDRKGLRTGFTTGACAAAAAKAATRCLVQGYRLSEIETTLPNRSRVTFALARCERLDERAICSVIKDAGDDPDCTHGAELIAEVELRTEPGIELRGGSGVARVTKAGLGLKIDGPAINPVPSRNITEMVEEELVGSPYAGAIVTITVPDGEEMAKKTTNARLGLLGGISILGTTGIVRPYSTAAFKASVMQEIDVAAVGGLCELVFTT
;
A
#
# COMPACT_ATOMS: atom_id res chain seq x y z
N MET A 1 10.94 -5.74 24.30
CA MET A 1 10.48 -6.40 23.07
C MET A 1 10.39 -5.30 22.02
N ASP A 2 11.08 -5.45 20.92
CA ASP A 2 11.02 -4.51 19.81
C ASP A 2 9.60 -4.49 19.23
N LYS A 3 8.88 -3.37 19.39
CA LYS A 3 7.51 -3.20 18.92
C LYS A 3 7.41 -3.00 17.39
N SER A 4 8.55 -2.88 16.72
CA SER A 4 8.64 -2.65 15.28
C SER A 4 8.70 -3.95 14.46
N ALA A 5 9.05 -5.07 15.06
CA ALA A 5 9.16 -6.34 14.36
C ALA A 5 7.80 -7.08 14.31
N PRO A 6 7.34 -7.51 13.12
CA PRO A 6 6.14 -8.32 13.01
C PRO A 6 6.32 -9.69 13.67
N PRO A 7 5.24 -10.29 14.18
CA PRO A 7 5.32 -11.59 14.87
C PRO A 7 5.76 -12.70 13.91
N LYS A 8 6.43 -13.72 14.46
CA LYS A 8 6.74 -14.95 13.72
C LYS A 8 5.46 -15.73 13.42
N ASP A 9 5.44 -16.44 12.30
CA ASP A 9 4.37 -17.36 11.97
C ASP A 9 4.44 -18.67 12.81
N ARG A 10 3.47 -19.57 12.58
CA ARG A 10 3.44 -20.88 13.29
C ARG A 10 4.62 -21.80 12.95
N LYS A 11 5.35 -21.54 11.85
CA LYS A 11 6.55 -22.28 11.44
C LYS A 11 7.84 -21.62 11.93
N GLY A 12 7.74 -20.53 12.69
CA GLY A 12 8.87 -19.75 13.20
C GLY A 12 9.47 -18.77 12.18
N LEU A 13 8.90 -18.66 10.98
CA LEU A 13 9.32 -17.71 9.95
C LEU A 13 8.90 -16.29 10.34
N ARG A 14 9.74 -15.32 10.00
CA ARG A 14 9.45 -13.91 10.24
C ARG A 14 8.41 -13.42 9.24
N THR A 15 7.28 -12.92 9.74
CA THR A 15 6.27 -12.26 8.91
C THR A 15 6.76 -10.87 8.51
N GLY A 16 6.11 -10.25 7.55
CA GLY A 16 6.42 -8.91 7.07
C GLY A 16 5.19 -8.02 6.95
N PHE A 17 5.34 -6.87 6.31
CA PHE A 17 4.28 -5.91 6.06
C PHE A 17 3.93 -5.82 4.58
N THR A 18 2.66 -5.59 4.28
CA THR A 18 2.17 -5.40 2.91
C THR A 18 2.49 -3.99 2.39
N THR A 19 2.48 -3.81 1.06
CA THR A 19 2.59 -2.47 0.44
C THR A 19 1.51 -1.53 0.96
N GLY A 20 0.28 -2.03 1.20
CA GLY A 20 -0.82 -1.25 1.77
C GLY A 20 -0.56 -0.76 3.18
N ALA A 21 0.02 -1.60 4.06
CA ALA A 21 0.36 -1.22 5.44
C ALA A 21 1.44 -0.13 5.47
N CYS A 22 2.50 -0.28 4.66
CA CYS A 22 3.56 0.70 4.56
C CYS A 22 3.06 2.04 3.99
N ALA A 23 2.20 2.00 2.95
CA ALA A 23 1.58 3.19 2.39
C ALA A 23 0.68 3.92 3.40
N ALA A 24 -0.11 3.18 4.19
CA ALA A 24 -0.95 3.76 5.24
C ALA A 24 -0.12 4.42 6.36
N ALA A 25 0.99 3.79 6.76
CA ALA A 25 1.92 4.35 7.74
C ALA A 25 2.59 5.63 7.21
N ALA A 26 3.06 5.63 5.96
CA ALA A 26 3.67 6.80 5.34
C ALA A 26 2.65 7.96 5.21
N ALA A 27 1.41 7.68 4.80
CA ALA A 27 0.34 8.68 4.68
C ALA A 27 -0.04 9.26 6.04
N LYS A 28 -0.20 8.42 7.07
CA LYS A 28 -0.43 8.86 8.45
C LYS A 28 0.67 9.80 8.93
N ALA A 29 1.93 9.41 8.74
CA ALA A 29 3.07 10.20 9.16
C ALA A 29 3.14 11.56 8.46
N ALA A 30 2.90 11.60 7.14
CA ALA A 30 2.89 12.85 6.38
C ALA A 30 1.76 13.77 6.84
N THR A 31 0.55 13.24 7.09
CA THR A 31 -0.58 14.01 7.61
C THR A 31 -0.25 14.59 8.99
N ARG A 32 0.26 13.75 9.92
CA ARG A 32 0.67 14.20 11.26
C ARG A 32 1.75 15.27 11.20
N CYS A 33 2.75 15.11 10.32
CA CYS A 33 3.81 16.09 10.12
C CYS A 33 3.26 17.46 9.72
N LEU A 34 2.22 17.50 8.87
CA LEU A 34 1.56 18.75 8.47
C LEU A 34 0.74 19.36 9.60
N VAL A 35 -0.11 18.55 10.24
CA VAL A 35 -1.02 19.01 11.30
C VAL A 35 -0.26 19.50 12.53
N GLN A 36 0.78 18.77 12.93
CA GLN A 36 1.53 19.08 14.16
C GLN A 36 2.76 19.98 13.92
N GLY A 37 3.21 20.11 12.68
CA GLY A 37 4.28 21.02 12.30
C GLY A 37 5.70 20.56 12.59
N TYR A 38 5.93 19.28 12.96
CA TYR A 38 7.26 18.73 13.22
C TYR A 38 7.52 17.42 12.50
N ARG A 39 8.79 17.09 12.31
CA ARG A 39 9.23 15.84 11.66
C ARG A 39 9.18 14.69 12.66
N LEU A 40 8.86 13.52 12.12
CA LEU A 40 8.75 12.27 12.88
C LEU A 40 9.86 11.31 12.45
N SER A 41 10.31 10.46 13.36
CA SER A 41 11.22 9.34 13.08
C SER A 41 10.48 7.99 12.99
N GLU A 42 9.29 7.92 13.57
CA GLU A 42 8.45 6.72 13.59
C GLU A 42 6.97 7.08 13.69
N ILE A 43 6.10 6.14 13.36
CA ILE A 43 4.66 6.31 13.41
C ILE A 43 3.95 5.01 13.85
N GLU A 44 3.12 5.08 14.90
CA GLU A 44 2.22 3.98 15.24
C GLU A 44 1.02 3.99 14.29
N THR A 45 0.75 2.85 13.67
CA THR A 45 -0.28 2.69 12.65
C THR A 45 -1.18 1.50 12.98
N THR A 46 -2.48 1.65 12.82
CA THR A 46 -3.45 0.56 12.93
C THR A 46 -3.56 -0.16 11.58
N LEU A 47 -3.25 -1.46 11.57
CA LEU A 47 -3.36 -2.30 10.38
C LEU A 47 -4.82 -2.73 10.12
N PRO A 48 -5.16 -3.20 8.91
CA PRO A 48 -6.50 -3.72 8.60
C PRO A 48 -6.98 -4.85 9.53
N ASN A 49 -6.06 -5.66 10.08
CA ASN A 49 -6.36 -6.69 11.09
C ASN A 49 -6.54 -6.12 12.51
N ARG A 50 -6.59 -4.79 12.67
CA ARG A 50 -6.72 -4.05 13.93
C ARG A 50 -5.54 -4.14 14.89
N SER A 51 -4.43 -4.77 14.52
CA SER A 51 -3.20 -4.69 15.32
C SER A 51 -2.54 -3.32 15.14
N ARG A 52 -1.83 -2.87 16.17
CA ARG A 52 -1.02 -1.64 16.13
C ARG A 52 0.44 -2.01 15.97
N VAL A 53 1.10 -1.30 15.10
CA VAL A 53 2.52 -1.49 14.79
C VAL A 53 3.19 -0.13 14.63
N THR A 54 4.40 0.00 15.15
CA THR A 54 5.23 1.18 14.94
C THR A 54 6.14 0.96 13.73
N PHE A 55 6.05 1.85 12.74
CA PHE A 55 6.93 1.88 11.58
C PHE A 55 8.00 2.95 11.76
N ALA A 56 9.26 2.57 11.55
CA ALA A 56 10.33 3.55 11.36
C ALA A 56 10.15 4.26 10.02
N LEU A 57 10.35 5.56 10.00
CA LEU A 57 10.28 6.37 8.79
C LEU A 57 11.67 6.50 8.17
N ALA A 58 11.80 6.19 6.89
CA ALA A 58 13.03 6.43 6.14
C ALA A 58 13.16 7.92 5.77
N ARG A 59 12.01 8.58 5.57
CA ARG A 59 11.92 9.99 5.25
C ARG A 59 10.72 10.62 5.96
N CYS A 60 10.88 11.87 6.43
CA CYS A 60 9.78 12.71 6.88
C CYS A 60 10.18 14.18 6.66
N GLU A 61 9.61 14.78 5.63
CA GLU A 61 9.92 16.14 5.19
C GLU A 61 8.64 16.96 5.08
N ARG A 62 8.69 18.18 5.56
CA ARG A 62 7.63 19.16 5.38
C ARG A 62 8.08 20.18 4.34
N LEU A 63 7.23 20.42 3.34
CA LEU A 63 7.44 21.34 2.22
C LEU A 63 6.23 22.27 2.16
N ASP A 64 6.29 23.42 2.84
CA ASP A 64 5.20 24.41 2.92
C ASP A 64 3.82 23.77 3.18
N GLU A 65 2.99 23.57 2.13
CA GLU A 65 1.62 23.06 2.22
C GLU A 65 1.51 21.54 2.09
N ARG A 66 2.63 20.84 1.92
CA ARG A 66 2.66 19.37 1.78
C ARG A 66 3.76 18.74 2.63
N ALA A 67 3.60 17.47 2.94
CA ALA A 67 4.64 16.66 3.55
C ALA A 67 4.85 15.36 2.78
N ILE A 68 6.09 14.89 2.83
CA ILE A 68 6.50 13.64 2.22
C ILE A 68 7.10 12.76 3.32
N CYS A 69 6.49 11.61 3.56
CA CYS A 69 7.04 10.59 4.44
C CYS A 69 7.18 9.27 3.71
N SER A 70 8.11 8.43 4.14
CA SER A 70 8.29 7.12 3.54
C SER A 70 8.62 6.03 4.56
N VAL A 71 8.29 4.80 4.17
CA VAL A 71 8.56 3.57 4.91
C VAL A 71 9.24 2.58 3.97
N ILE A 72 10.32 1.95 4.42
CA ILE A 72 10.93 0.83 3.70
C ILE A 72 10.19 -0.44 4.06
N LYS A 73 9.68 -1.13 3.03
CA LYS A 73 8.91 -2.35 3.22
C LYS A 73 9.80 -3.52 3.63
N ASP A 74 9.52 -4.10 4.79
CA ASP A 74 10.06 -5.38 5.22
C ASP A 74 9.01 -6.48 4.96
N ALA A 75 9.31 -7.40 4.04
CA ALA A 75 8.43 -8.53 3.72
C ALA A 75 8.64 -9.74 4.62
N GLY A 76 9.54 -9.65 5.62
CA GLY A 76 9.91 -10.79 6.44
C GLY A 76 10.73 -11.82 5.66
N ASP A 77 10.45 -13.10 5.88
CA ASP A 77 11.11 -14.21 5.19
C ASP A 77 10.36 -14.63 3.90
N ASP A 78 9.39 -13.82 3.45
CA ASP A 78 8.69 -14.06 2.18
C ASP A 78 9.57 -13.62 1.00
N PRO A 79 9.65 -14.42 -0.10
CA PRO A 79 10.38 -14.03 -1.31
C PRO A 79 9.61 -12.98 -2.15
N ASP A 80 9.08 -11.97 -1.50
CA ASP A 80 8.30 -10.90 -2.10
C ASP A 80 9.21 -9.93 -2.89
N CYS A 81 8.91 -9.75 -4.19
CA CYS A 81 9.68 -8.85 -5.05
C CYS A 81 9.63 -7.39 -4.62
N THR A 82 8.70 -7.01 -3.74
CA THR A 82 8.59 -5.67 -3.15
C THR A 82 9.31 -5.54 -1.80
N HIS A 83 10.07 -6.56 -1.36
CA HIS A 83 10.93 -6.42 -0.18
C HIS A 83 11.97 -5.31 -0.43
N GLY A 84 12.15 -4.42 0.54
CA GLY A 84 13.05 -3.27 0.43
C GLY A 84 12.48 -2.09 -0.37
N ALA A 85 11.28 -2.20 -0.93
CA ALA A 85 10.62 -1.08 -1.62
C ALA A 85 10.39 0.11 -0.68
N GLU A 86 10.67 1.31 -1.14
CA GLU A 86 10.31 2.54 -0.46
C GLU A 86 8.88 2.93 -0.84
N LEU A 87 7.96 2.90 0.13
CA LEU A 87 6.59 3.37 0.00
C LEU A 87 6.57 4.83 0.46
N ILE A 88 6.40 5.75 -0.49
CA ILE A 88 6.36 7.19 -0.26
C ILE A 88 4.91 7.65 -0.29
N ALA A 89 4.50 8.46 0.68
CA ALA A 89 3.26 9.21 0.64
C ALA A 89 3.57 10.72 0.67
N GLU A 90 3.08 11.42 -0.35
CA GLU A 90 2.96 12.87 -0.35
C GLU A 90 1.53 13.24 0.02
N VAL A 91 1.37 14.11 1.01
CA VAL A 91 0.06 14.57 1.50
C VAL A 91 -0.03 16.07 1.37
N GLU A 92 -1.17 16.54 0.87
CA GLU A 92 -1.61 17.92 0.80
C GLU A 92 -2.95 18.04 1.52
N LEU A 93 -3.06 18.93 2.53
CA LEU A 93 -4.28 19.10 3.32
C LEU A 93 -5.29 20.01 2.62
N ARG A 94 -6.59 19.73 2.84
CA ARG A 94 -7.71 20.48 2.27
C ARG A 94 -8.73 20.88 3.34
N THR A 95 -9.42 21.97 3.09
CA THR A 95 -10.59 22.41 3.87
C THR A 95 -11.86 21.65 3.47
N GLU A 96 -11.94 21.23 2.20
CA GLU A 96 -13.05 20.42 1.69
C GLU A 96 -12.94 18.99 2.23
N PRO A 97 -14.07 18.37 2.63
CA PRO A 97 -14.07 17.02 3.18
C PRO A 97 -13.73 15.95 2.14
N GLY A 98 -13.08 14.89 2.61
CA GLY A 98 -12.78 13.69 1.84
C GLY A 98 -11.30 13.50 1.56
N ILE A 99 -10.93 12.22 1.40
CA ILE A 99 -9.55 11.80 1.10
C ILE A 99 -9.49 11.32 -0.34
N GLU A 100 -8.70 12.01 -1.16
CA GLU A 100 -8.43 11.64 -2.55
C GLU A 100 -7.12 10.87 -2.63
N LEU A 101 -7.17 9.60 -3.08
CA LEU A 101 -5.99 8.75 -3.26
C LEU A 101 -5.53 8.79 -4.72
N ARG A 102 -4.25 9.07 -4.92
CA ARG A 102 -3.59 9.11 -6.23
C ARG A 102 -2.42 8.12 -6.29
N GLY A 103 -2.19 7.55 -7.46
CA GLY A 103 -0.97 6.81 -7.76
C GLY A 103 0.05 7.74 -8.42
N GLY A 104 1.24 7.81 -7.82
CA GLY A 104 2.41 8.42 -8.40
C GLY A 104 3.27 7.43 -9.19
N SER A 105 4.52 7.79 -9.47
CA SER A 105 5.48 6.92 -10.18
C SER A 105 5.61 5.56 -9.47
N GLY A 106 5.63 4.48 -10.25
CA GLY A 106 5.78 3.11 -9.77
C GLY A 106 4.57 2.49 -9.09
N VAL A 107 3.43 3.21 -8.98
CA VAL A 107 2.12 2.63 -8.69
C VAL A 107 1.39 2.37 -9.99
N ALA A 108 0.95 1.14 -10.21
CA ALA A 108 0.32 0.75 -11.47
C ALA A 108 -1.00 1.48 -11.72
N ARG A 109 -1.30 1.71 -13.01
CA ARG A 109 -2.59 2.16 -13.49
C ARG A 109 -3.41 0.96 -13.99
N VAL A 110 -4.67 0.93 -13.65
CA VAL A 110 -5.62 -0.13 -14.03
C VAL A 110 -6.08 0.09 -15.48
N THR A 111 -5.87 -0.91 -16.36
CA THR A 111 -6.27 -0.85 -17.77
C THR A 111 -7.28 -1.92 -18.18
N LYS A 112 -7.53 -2.91 -17.31
CA LYS A 112 -8.50 -3.99 -17.56
C LYS A 112 -9.53 -4.06 -16.43
N ALA A 113 -10.74 -4.44 -16.76
CA ALA A 113 -11.78 -4.79 -15.79
C ALA A 113 -11.50 -6.19 -15.19
N GLY A 114 -12.20 -6.52 -14.07
CA GLY A 114 -12.10 -7.83 -13.41
C GLY A 114 -11.45 -7.79 -12.03
N LEU A 115 -10.70 -6.74 -11.69
CA LEU A 115 -10.05 -6.59 -10.38
C LEU A 115 -10.91 -5.85 -9.34
N GLY A 116 -12.11 -5.40 -9.72
CA GLY A 116 -12.93 -4.55 -8.85
C GLY A 116 -12.33 -3.14 -8.62
N LEU A 117 -11.39 -2.74 -9.45
CA LEU A 117 -10.74 -1.43 -9.42
C LEU A 117 -11.27 -0.55 -10.57
N LYS A 118 -11.24 0.76 -10.36
CA LYS A 118 -11.66 1.73 -11.38
C LYS A 118 -10.65 1.73 -12.54
N ILE A 119 -11.13 1.56 -13.76
CA ILE A 119 -10.33 1.74 -14.99
C ILE A 119 -9.72 3.15 -14.99
N ASP A 120 -8.49 3.26 -15.42
CA ASP A 120 -7.64 4.45 -15.40
C ASP A 120 -7.30 5.00 -14.00
N GLY A 121 -7.80 4.36 -12.94
CA GLY A 121 -7.41 4.65 -11.56
C GLY A 121 -6.10 3.98 -11.14
N PRO A 122 -5.55 4.38 -9.97
CA PRO A 122 -4.38 3.72 -9.40
C PRO A 122 -4.72 2.32 -8.91
N ALA A 123 -3.76 1.40 -9.02
CA ALA A 123 -3.88 0.04 -8.50
C ALA A 123 -3.72 0.00 -6.97
N ILE A 124 -4.61 0.68 -6.27
CA ILE A 124 -4.74 0.66 -4.81
C ILE A 124 -5.98 -0.14 -4.46
N ASN A 125 -5.78 -1.33 -3.89
CA ASN A 125 -6.87 -2.25 -3.59
C ASN A 125 -7.81 -1.70 -2.50
N PRO A 126 -9.08 -2.15 -2.41
CA PRO A 126 -10.07 -1.56 -1.51
C PRO A 126 -9.68 -1.56 -0.03
N VAL A 127 -9.02 -2.62 0.46
CA VAL A 127 -8.59 -2.70 1.86
C VAL A 127 -7.48 -1.70 2.18
N PRO A 128 -6.36 -1.64 1.41
CA PRO A 128 -5.38 -0.55 1.53
C PRO A 128 -5.97 0.84 1.40
N SER A 129 -6.83 1.05 0.40
CA SER A 129 -7.48 2.35 0.19
C SER A 129 -8.21 2.82 1.46
N ARG A 130 -9.04 1.95 2.04
CA ARG A 130 -9.73 2.22 3.30
C ARG A 130 -8.76 2.46 4.46
N ASN A 131 -7.72 1.64 4.60
CA ASN A 131 -6.77 1.79 5.70
C ASN A 131 -5.97 3.10 5.58
N ILE A 132 -5.54 3.50 4.37
CA ILE A 132 -4.90 4.79 4.14
C ILE A 132 -5.84 5.92 4.54
N THR A 133 -7.09 5.88 4.09
CA THR A 133 -8.13 6.88 4.42
C THR A 133 -8.34 6.98 5.92
N GLU A 134 -8.59 5.85 6.63
CA GLU A 134 -8.77 5.82 8.08
C GLU A 134 -7.57 6.42 8.83
N MET A 135 -6.34 6.14 8.39
CA MET A 135 -5.12 6.63 9.02
C MET A 135 -4.90 8.13 8.81
N VAL A 136 -5.32 8.67 7.66
CA VAL A 136 -5.29 10.11 7.39
C VAL A 136 -6.38 10.84 8.18
N GLU A 137 -7.61 10.33 8.14
CA GLU A 137 -8.76 10.90 8.88
C GLU A 137 -8.49 10.96 10.40
N GLU A 138 -7.84 9.93 10.97
CA GLU A 138 -7.44 9.92 12.39
C GLU A 138 -6.57 11.14 12.75
N GLU A 139 -5.68 11.56 11.86
CA GLU A 139 -4.78 12.71 12.10
C GLU A 139 -5.44 14.07 11.83
N LEU A 140 -6.55 14.09 11.09
CA LEU A 140 -7.31 15.32 10.83
C LEU A 140 -8.22 15.69 12.00
N VAL A 141 -8.52 14.78 12.94
CA VAL A 141 -9.40 15.03 14.08
C VAL A 141 -8.86 16.20 14.91
N GLY A 142 -9.69 17.23 15.07
CA GLY A 142 -9.35 18.43 15.85
C GLY A 142 -8.43 19.44 15.10
N SER A 143 -8.09 19.18 13.83
CA SER A 143 -7.40 20.12 12.97
C SER A 143 -8.38 21.03 12.21
N PRO A 144 -7.93 22.14 11.60
CA PRO A 144 -8.79 22.98 10.76
C PRO A 144 -9.08 22.37 9.36
N TYR A 145 -8.51 21.21 9.05
CA TYR A 145 -8.63 20.55 7.76
C TYR A 145 -9.69 19.46 7.81
N ALA A 146 -10.43 19.28 6.72
CA ALA A 146 -11.48 18.29 6.59
C ALA A 146 -11.17 17.18 5.56
N GLY A 147 -10.08 17.33 4.80
CA GLY A 147 -9.69 16.38 3.77
C GLY A 147 -8.22 16.48 3.40
N ALA A 148 -7.82 15.59 2.49
CA ALA A 148 -6.45 15.55 1.96
C ALA A 148 -6.38 14.93 0.57
N ILE A 149 -5.35 15.30 -0.19
CA ILE A 149 -4.86 14.52 -1.34
C ILE A 149 -3.67 13.70 -0.84
N VAL A 150 -3.69 12.42 -1.12
CA VAL A 150 -2.61 11.47 -0.79
C VAL A 150 -2.10 10.84 -2.06
N THR A 151 -0.87 11.12 -2.44
CA THR A 151 -0.20 10.50 -3.59
C THR A 151 0.78 9.45 -3.10
N ILE A 152 0.58 8.19 -3.50
CA ILE A 152 1.48 7.08 -3.17
C ILE A 152 2.44 6.85 -4.33
N THR A 153 3.74 6.83 -4.04
CA THR A 153 4.82 6.62 -5.00
C THR A 153 5.72 5.48 -4.54
N VAL A 154 6.24 4.70 -5.49
CA VAL A 154 7.21 3.62 -5.26
C VAL A 154 8.31 3.75 -6.31
N PRO A 155 9.45 4.38 -6.04
CA PRO A 155 10.45 4.75 -7.05
C PRO A 155 10.83 3.61 -8.00
N ASP A 156 11.09 2.40 -7.49
CA ASP A 156 11.48 1.22 -8.28
C ASP A 156 10.29 0.32 -8.65
N GLY A 157 9.05 0.80 -8.48
CA GLY A 157 7.85 0.00 -8.62
C GLY A 157 7.64 -0.55 -10.03
N GLU A 158 8.06 0.16 -11.08
CA GLU A 158 7.97 -0.32 -12.46
C GLU A 158 8.91 -1.50 -12.71
N GLU A 159 10.14 -1.44 -12.23
CA GLU A 159 11.11 -2.55 -12.33
C GLU A 159 10.66 -3.77 -11.49
N MET A 160 10.13 -3.53 -10.29
CA MET A 160 9.57 -4.59 -9.45
C MET A 160 8.38 -5.27 -10.12
N ALA A 161 7.53 -4.51 -10.81
CA ALA A 161 6.35 -5.03 -11.50
C ALA A 161 6.69 -6.06 -12.59
N LYS A 162 7.87 -6.00 -13.20
CA LYS A 162 8.34 -6.99 -14.19
C LYS A 162 8.47 -8.41 -13.62
N LYS A 163 8.58 -8.51 -12.29
CA LYS A 163 8.65 -9.81 -11.56
C LYS A 163 7.28 -10.25 -11.02
N THR A 164 6.19 -9.60 -11.44
CA THR A 164 4.82 -9.89 -11.01
C THR A 164 3.93 -10.27 -12.19
N THR A 165 2.69 -10.66 -11.91
CA THR A 165 1.67 -10.89 -12.94
C THR A 165 0.92 -9.61 -13.33
N ASN A 166 1.31 -8.45 -12.84
CA ASN A 166 0.60 -7.18 -13.03
C ASN A 166 0.27 -6.88 -14.49
N ALA A 167 1.22 -7.05 -15.42
CA ALA A 167 0.98 -6.78 -16.84
C ALA A 167 -0.14 -7.66 -17.43
N ARG A 168 -0.23 -8.93 -17.02
CA ARG A 168 -1.31 -9.84 -17.43
C ARG A 168 -2.67 -9.38 -16.90
N LEU A 169 -2.68 -8.85 -15.67
CA LEU A 169 -3.86 -8.30 -15.01
C LEU A 169 -4.26 -6.92 -15.56
N GLY A 170 -3.51 -6.35 -16.50
CA GLY A 170 -3.74 -5.01 -17.01
C GLY A 170 -3.37 -3.90 -16.02
N LEU A 171 -2.40 -4.17 -15.15
CA LEU A 171 -1.81 -3.21 -14.22
C LEU A 171 -0.48 -2.75 -14.78
N LEU A 172 -0.41 -1.52 -15.30
CA LEU A 172 0.72 -1.01 -16.05
C LEU A 172 1.44 0.13 -15.31
N GLY A 173 2.76 0.21 -15.46
CA GLY A 173 3.58 1.31 -14.94
C GLY A 173 4.00 1.17 -13.48
N GLY A 174 3.77 0.02 -12.85
CA GLY A 174 4.21 -0.17 -11.47
C GLY A 174 3.61 -1.37 -10.75
N ILE A 175 3.79 -1.38 -9.43
CA ILE A 175 3.23 -2.39 -8.53
C ILE A 175 1.83 -2.00 -8.05
N SER A 176 1.12 -2.97 -7.48
CA SER A 176 -0.15 -2.75 -6.79
C SER A 176 0.09 -2.44 -5.31
N ILE A 177 -0.73 -1.53 -4.77
CA ILE A 177 -0.83 -1.30 -3.33
C ILE A 177 -1.90 -2.23 -2.78
N LEU A 178 -1.47 -3.33 -2.14
CA LEU A 178 -2.34 -4.43 -1.75
C LEU A 178 -2.07 -4.93 -0.32
N GLY A 179 -2.93 -5.85 0.14
CA GLY A 179 -2.86 -6.50 1.43
C GLY A 179 -4.18 -6.44 2.19
N THR A 180 -4.68 -7.59 2.64
CA THR A 180 -5.97 -7.70 3.33
C THR A 180 -5.87 -7.54 4.85
N THR A 181 -4.72 -7.91 5.42
CA THR A 181 -4.50 -7.88 6.87
C THR A 181 -3.43 -6.87 7.29
N GLY A 182 -2.66 -6.35 6.34
CA GLY A 182 -1.46 -5.56 6.58
C GLY A 182 -0.19 -6.41 6.80
N ILE A 183 -0.33 -7.72 7.04
CA ILE A 183 0.77 -8.64 7.33
C ILE A 183 1.02 -9.57 6.14
N VAL A 184 2.28 -9.72 5.77
CA VAL A 184 2.77 -10.75 4.83
C VAL A 184 3.13 -12.00 5.63
N ARG A 185 2.60 -13.15 5.22
CA ARG A 185 2.98 -14.45 5.75
C ARG A 185 3.79 -15.21 4.72
N PRO A 186 5.03 -15.63 5.03
CA PRO A 186 5.86 -16.33 4.08
C PRO A 186 5.19 -17.58 3.50
N TYR A 187 5.33 -17.77 2.19
CA TYR A 187 4.81 -18.92 1.46
C TYR A 187 3.30 -19.16 1.67
N SER A 188 2.50 -18.11 1.67
CA SER A 188 1.06 -18.18 1.89
C SER A 188 0.33 -18.81 0.69
N THR A 189 -0.18 -20.04 0.88
CA THR A 189 -1.04 -20.70 -0.13
C THR A 189 -2.33 -19.92 -0.39
N ALA A 190 -2.85 -19.21 0.60
CA ALA A 190 -4.03 -18.35 0.44
C ALA A 190 -3.74 -17.16 -0.48
N ALA A 191 -2.55 -16.54 -0.37
CA ALA A 191 -2.14 -15.45 -1.25
C ALA A 191 -1.92 -15.96 -2.69
N PHE A 192 -1.29 -17.13 -2.86
CA PHE A 192 -1.13 -17.77 -4.16
C PHE A 192 -2.48 -18.08 -4.81
N LYS A 193 -3.41 -18.69 -4.07
CA LYS A 193 -4.77 -18.94 -4.57
C LYS A 193 -5.47 -17.64 -5.00
N ALA A 194 -5.34 -16.58 -4.21
CA ALA A 194 -5.95 -15.29 -4.53
C ALA A 194 -5.39 -14.70 -5.83
N SER A 195 -4.08 -14.82 -6.11
CA SER A 195 -3.49 -14.34 -7.36
C SER A 195 -4.02 -15.12 -8.58
N VAL A 196 -4.15 -16.44 -8.47
CA VAL A 196 -4.73 -17.27 -9.53
C VAL A 196 -6.20 -16.88 -9.79
N MET A 197 -6.99 -16.65 -8.75
CA MET A 197 -8.38 -16.22 -8.90
C MET A 197 -8.49 -14.86 -9.60
N GLN A 198 -7.60 -13.91 -9.28
CA GLN A 198 -7.57 -12.62 -9.96
C GLN A 198 -7.28 -12.76 -11.47
N GLU A 199 -6.37 -13.66 -11.85
CA GLU A 199 -6.10 -13.93 -13.27
C GLU A 199 -7.33 -14.51 -13.99
N ILE A 200 -8.05 -15.44 -13.33
CA ILE A 200 -9.31 -16.00 -13.84
C ILE A 200 -10.37 -14.91 -14.01
N ASP A 201 -10.57 -14.06 -13.00
CA ASP A 201 -11.58 -13.01 -13.01
C ASP A 201 -11.33 -12.00 -14.15
N VAL A 202 -10.08 -11.56 -14.32
CA VAL A 202 -9.69 -10.65 -15.42
C VAL A 202 -9.90 -11.31 -16.79
N ALA A 203 -9.54 -12.58 -16.95
CA ALA A 203 -9.71 -13.31 -18.19
C ALA A 203 -11.18 -13.51 -18.52
N ALA A 204 -12.00 -13.90 -17.55
CA ALA A 204 -13.45 -14.10 -17.74
C ALA A 204 -14.15 -12.79 -18.13
N VAL A 205 -13.85 -11.68 -17.48
CA VAL A 205 -14.37 -10.36 -17.83
C VAL A 205 -13.87 -9.92 -19.22
N GLY A 206 -12.64 -10.32 -19.59
CA GLY A 206 -12.09 -10.11 -20.94
C GLY A 206 -12.68 -10.98 -22.04
N GLY A 207 -13.64 -11.87 -21.71
CA GLY A 207 -14.32 -12.74 -22.67
C GLY A 207 -13.54 -14.01 -23.05
N LEU A 208 -12.48 -14.36 -22.31
CA LEU A 208 -11.74 -15.61 -22.52
C LEU A 208 -12.51 -16.78 -21.92
N CYS A 209 -12.75 -17.83 -22.73
CA CYS A 209 -13.48 -19.03 -22.32
C CYS A 209 -12.56 -20.17 -21.87
N GLU A 210 -11.26 -20.07 -22.18
CA GLU A 210 -10.27 -21.08 -21.84
C GLU A 210 -9.03 -20.44 -21.24
N LEU A 211 -8.50 -21.05 -20.19
CA LEU A 211 -7.28 -20.64 -19.50
C LEU A 211 -6.38 -21.87 -19.30
N VAL A 212 -5.10 -21.71 -19.59
CA VAL A 212 -4.10 -22.74 -19.36
C VAL A 212 -3.10 -22.24 -18.31
N PHE A 213 -3.02 -22.95 -17.20
CA PHE A 213 -1.98 -22.72 -16.19
C PHE A 213 -0.85 -23.74 -16.41
N THR A 214 0.39 -23.24 -16.44
CA THR A 214 1.60 -24.07 -16.53
C THR A 214 2.50 -23.81 -15.33
N THR A 215 3.22 -24.83 -14.90
CA THR A 215 4.26 -24.76 -13.86
C THR A 215 5.62 -24.62 -14.48
#